data_63a69f030bec2027fb897126bf115043
#
_entry.id   63a69f030bec2027fb897126bf115043
#
_cell.length_a   1.000
_cell.length_b   1.000
_cell.length_c   1.000
_cell.angle_alpha   90.00
_cell.angle_beta   90.00
_cell.angle_gamma   90.00
#
_symmetry.space_group_name_H-M   'P 1'
#
loop_
_entity.id
_entity.type
_entity.pdbx_description
1 polymer ?
#
loop_
_entity_poly.entity_id
_entity_poly.type
_entity_poly.pdbx_seq_one_letter_code
_entity_poly.pdbx_strand_id
1 'polypeptide(L)'
;MSGLKSIARIALLFASLAPAHAAELVPVADVAADYVKPHQRVDVGDGRRMNLYCIGSGEPTVVFDAGLSDWSSTWALIQPAVGRKTRACSYDRPGMGYSDPAPGARTPAMAVDDLAKLLDGAGIEGKVLLVGHSLGGFHAKLFAATHPARVAGLVLVDPAEDRLWQRVSPALEQRFDAALVRSAVRDDEEGITAAVAHLRECAGWARAGELTDARYTRCTDPVRRPLGETILAERRKLQAQRTYMDAQAAEIAGCMYVPNAEADARYAQLFDRKTALGDVPLIVLTHGYYDMSDDNSEVHYLSWRMAHAQTAALSTRGSQRMVPNSMHNLQIDSPGAVFDAIVAVLEMARGTPPAESP
;
A
#
# COMPACT_ATOMS: atom_id res chain seq x y z
N MET A 1 -11.91 27.44 56.23
CA MET A 1 -11.91 25.96 56.12
C MET A 1 -11.84 25.64 54.62
N SER A 2 -10.64 25.44 54.14
CA SER A 2 -10.30 25.24 52.73
C SER A 2 -10.18 23.74 52.44
N GLY A 3 -11.05 23.22 51.57
CA GLY A 3 -10.98 21.85 51.12
C GLY A 3 -10.17 21.74 49.83
N LEU A 4 -8.91 21.31 49.91
CA LEU A 4 -8.12 20.88 48.74
C LEU A 4 -8.70 19.57 48.19
N LYS A 5 -9.24 19.61 46.96
CA LYS A 5 -9.55 18.40 46.21
C LYS A 5 -8.28 17.95 45.50
N SER A 6 -7.75 16.84 45.97
CA SER A 6 -6.62 16.12 45.34
C SER A 6 -7.06 15.50 44.05
N ILE A 7 -6.55 15.96 42.90
CA ILE A 7 -6.75 15.34 41.60
C ILE A 7 -5.65 14.30 41.43
N ALA A 8 -6.01 13.04 41.61
CA ALA A 8 -5.12 11.92 41.29
C ALA A 8 -4.89 11.86 39.77
N ARG A 9 -3.67 12.16 39.32
CA ARG A 9 -3.22 11.91 37.94
C ARG A 9 -3.01 10.42 37.79
N ILE A 10 -3.93 9.76 37.06
CA ILE A 10 -3.71 8.42 36.59
C ILE A 10 -2.73 8.52 35.40
N ALA A 11 -1.49 8.18 35.65
CA ALA A 11 -0.51 7.96 34.59
C ALA A 11 -0.86 6.64 33.88
N LEU A 12 -1.46 6.72 32.71
CA LEU A 12 -1.56 5.58 31.81
C LEU A 12 -0.13 5.27 31.29
N LEU A 13 0.45 4.23 31.84
CA LEU A 13 1.64 3.61 31.26
C LEU A 13 1.22 2.96 29.93
N PHE A 14 1.48 3.63 28.80
CA PHE A 14 1.52 2.97 27.51
C PHE A 14 2.80 2.12 27.46
N ALA A 15 2.66 0.86 27.82
CA ALA A 15 3.68 -0.11 27.49
C ALA A 15 3.70 -0.19 25.95
N SER A 16 4.77 0.28 25.32
CA SER A 16 5.06 0.05 23.92
C SER A 16 5.35 -1.44 23.78
N LEU A 17 4.34 -2.22 23.41
CA LEU A 17 4.52 -3.60 22.97
C LEU A 17 5.39 -3.52 21.71
N ALA A 18 6.66 -3.92 21.82
CA ALA A 18 7.46 -4.20 20.65
C ALA A 18 6.72 -5.24 19.80
N PRO A 19 6.75 -5.16 18.46
CA PRO A 19 6.10 -6.15 17.61
C PRO A 19 6.58 -7.54 17.98
N ALA A 20 5.65 -8.47 18.21
CA ALA A 20 5.91 -9.79 18.80
C ALA A 20 6.91 -10.65 17.99
N HIS A 21 7.08 -10.35 16.68
CA HIS A 21 7.90 -11.11 15.75
C HIS A 21 9.02 -10.29 15.07
N ALA A 22 9.38 -9.11 15.59
CA ALA A 22 10.46 -8.30 15.00
C ALA A 22 11.80 -9.07 14.91
N ALA A 23 12.04 -10.02 15.80
CA ALA A 23 13.22 -10.91 15.78
C ALA A 23 13.21 -11.93 14.61
N GLU A 24 12.07 -12.12 13.93
CA GLU A 24 11.97 -13.03 12.77
C GLU A 24 12.37 -12.39 11.44
N LEU A 25 12.50 -11.06 11.39
CA LEU A 25 12.91 -10.37 10.16
C LEU A 25 14.35 -10.74 9.77
N VAL A 26 14.57 -10.80 8.46
CA VAL A 26 15.90 -11.11 7.90
C VAL A 26 16.64 -9.80 7.66
N PRO A 27 17.92 -9.67 8.05
CA PRO A 27 18.71 -8.51 7.70
C PRO A 27 18.74 -8.30 6.18
N VAL A 28 18.49 -7.09 5.72
CA VAL A 28 18.41 -6.78 4.28
C VAL A 28 19.72 -7.09 3.56
N ALA A 29 20.87 -6.95 4.23
CA ALA A 29 22.18 -7.26 3.67
C ALA A 29 22.31 -8.71 3.18
N ASP A 30 21.61 -9.65 3.84
CA ASP A 30 21.67 -11.08 3.51
C ASP A 30 20.85 -11.44 2.27
N VAL A 31 19.92 -10.57 1.86
CA VAL A 31 18.95 -10.83 0.79
C VAL A 31 18.97 -9.79 -0.32
N ALA A 32 19.74 -8.71 -0.16
CA ALA A 32 19.75 -7.58 -1.10
C ALA A 32 20.03 -7.99 -2.55
N ALA A 33 20.93 -8.99 -2.75
CA ALA A 33 21.30 -9.51 -4.06
C ALA A 33 20.11 -10.12 -4.84
N ASP A 34 19.07 -10.53 -4.14
CA ASP A 34 17.87 -11.08 -4.77
C ASP A 34 16.91 -10.01 -5.26
N TYR A 35 16.98 -8.78 -4.74
CA TYR A 35 16.13 -7.67 -5.13
C TYR A 35 16.73 -6.74 -6.20
N VAL A 36 17.91 -7.08 -6.72
CA VAL A 36 18.64 -6.28 -7.72
C VAL A 36 18.85 -7.00 -9.05
N LYS A 37 17.99 -7.96 -9.35
CA LYS A 37 17.98 -8.74 -10.59
C LYS A 37 16.55 -9.13 -10.99
N PRO A 38 16.29 -9.37 -12.29
CA PRO A 38 15.02 -9.96 -12.71
C PRO A 38 14.89 -11.40 -12.22
N HIS A 39 13.63 -11.84 -12.03
CA HIS A 39 13.27 -13.21 -11.68
C HIS A 39 12.40 -13.85 -12.77
N GLN A 40 11.32 -14.55 -12.35
CA GLN A 40 10.40 -15.13 -13.32
C GLN A 40 9.70 -14.04 -14.12
N ARG A 41 9.89 -14.04 -15.44
CA ARG A 41 9.22 -13.14 -16.37
C ARG A 41 7.96 -13.84 -16.89
N VAL A 42 6.81 -13.52 -16.28
CA VAL A 42 5.52 -14.14 -16.56
C VAL A 42 4.83 -13.40 -17.70
N ASP A 43 4.35 -14.11 -18.71
CA ASP A 43 3.55 -13.54 -19.79
C ASP A 43 2.16 -13.14 -19.25
N VAL A 44 1.79 -11.88 -19.45
CA VAL A 44 0.48 -11.32 -19.06
C VAL A 44 -0.36 -10.90 -20.26
N GLY A 45 -0.01 -11.40 -21.43
CA GLY A 45 -0.66 -11.08 -22.69
C GLY A 45 -0.08 -9.83 -23.37
N ASP A 46 -0.53 -9.60 -24.61
CA ASP A 46 -0.14 -8.45 -25.43
C ASP A 46 1.39 -8.34 -25.63
N GLY A 47 2.12 -9.46 -25.57
CA GLY A 47 3.58 -9.53 -25.68
C GLY A 47 4.33 -8.94 -24.49
N ARG A 48 3.65 -8.66 -23.38
CA ARG A 48 4.23 -8.11 -22.16
C ARG A 48 4.54 -9.20 -21.14
N ARG A 49 5.65 -9.04 -20.42
CA ARG A 49 6.05 -9.91 -19.31
C ARG A 49 6.23 -9.09 -18.04
N MET A 50 5.66 -9.57 -16.94
CA MET A 50 5.85 -9.00 -15.64
C MET A 50 6.84 -9.81 -14.82
N ASN A 51 7.68 -9.14 -14.06
CA ASN A 51 8.63 -9.76 -13.15
C ASN A 51 7.92 -10.20 -11.87
N LEU A 52 8.14 -11.46 -11.48
CA LEU A 52 7.61 -12.07 -10.27
C LEU A 52 8.73 -12.75 -9.50
N TYR A 53 8.93 -12.35 -8.25
CA TYR A 53 9.89 -12.94 -7.33
C TYR A 53 9.19 -13.70 -6.23
N CYS A 54 9.33 -15.02 -6.21
CA CYS A 54 8.73 -15.91 -5.20
C CYS A 54 9.80 -16.65 -4.41
N ILE A 55 9.58 -16.77 -3.10
CA ILE A 55 10.40 -17.54 -2.17
C ILE A 55 9.52 -18.34 -1.22
N GLY A 56 10.09 -19.38 -0.61
CA GLY A 56 9.34 -20.26 0.30
C GLY A 56 8.36 -21.18 -0.43
N SER A 57 7.57 -21.91 0.37
CA SER A 57 6.56 -22.87 -0.11
C SER A 57 5.39 -22.95 0.89
N GLY A 58 4.24 -23.41 0.43
CA GLY A 58 3.03 -23.54 1.24
C GLY A 58 1.90 -22.62 0.81
N GLU A 59 0.75 -22.77 1.45
CA GLU A 59 -0.49 -22.07 1.12
C GLU A 59 -1.11 -21.41 2.36
N PRO A 60 -1.91 -20.36 2.13
CA PRO A 60 -2.06 -19.61 0.88
C PRO A 60 -0.75 -18.89 0.48
N THR A 61 -0.53 -18.68 -0.83
CA THR A 61 0.55 -17.83 -1.31
C THR A 61 0.28 -16.40 -0.88
N VAL A 62 1.28 -15.74 -0.29
CA VAL A 62 1.24 -14.28 -0.01
C VAL A 62 1.75 -13.53 -1.23
N VAL A 63 1.00 -12.55 -1.73
CA VAL A 63 1.35 -11.75 -2.89
C VAL A 63 1.40 -10.28 -2.50
N PHE A 64 2.54 -9.63 -2.77
CA PHE A 64 2.82 -8.25 -2.38
C PHE A 64 2.65 -7.29 -3.55
N ASP A 65 1.83 -6.26 -3.39
CA ASP A 65 1.66 -5.15 -4.32
C ASP A 65 2.17 -3.84 -3.71
N ALA A 66 3.07 -3.17 -4.41
CA ALA A 66 3.73 -1.96 -3.93
C ALA A 66 2.87 -0.69 -4.12
N GLY A 67 3.28 0.41 -3.50
CA GLY A 67 2.66 1.72 -3.67
C GLY A 67 2.89 2.33 -5.05
N LEU A 68 2.34 3.53 -5.28
CA LEU A 68 2.60 4.31 -6.48
C LEU A 68 4.10 4.46 -6.72
N SER A 69 4.55 4.33 -7.96
CA SER A 69 5.96 4.49 -8.35
C SER A 69 6.93 3.49 -7.69
N ASP A 70 6.42 2.40 -7.09
CA ASP A 70 7.22 1.44 -6.35
C ASP A 70 7.04 0.01 -6.88
N TRP A 71 7.94 -0.91 -6.47
CA TRP A 71 7.97 -2.30 -6.96
C TRP A 71 8.50 -3.28 -5.91
N SER A 72 8.68 -4.53 -6.29
CA SER A 72 9.04 -5.66 -5.41
C SER A 72 10.13 -5.36 -4.39
N SER A 73 11.14 -4.55 -4.73
CA SER A 73 12.26 -4.26 -3.82
C SER A 73 11.86 -3.55 -2.51
N THR A 74 10.69 -2.90 -2.44
CA THR A 74 10.18 -2.28 -1.21
C THR A 74 9.83 -3.31 -0.13
N TRP A 75 9.64 -4.58 -0.52
CA TRP A 75 9.26 -5.67 0.37
C TRP A 75 10.45 -6.46 0.93
N ALA A 76 11.69 -6.04 0.60
CA ALA A 76 12.91 -6.75 1.00
C ALA A 76 13.08 -6.92 2.51
N LEU A 77 12.50 -6.04 3.33
CA LEU A 77 12.52 -6.13 4.78
C LEU A 77 11.53 -7.15 5.36
N ILE A 78 10.55 -7.62 4.57
CA ILE A 78 9.41 -8.42 5.06
C ILE A 78 9.28 -9.75 4.34
N GLN A 79 9.32 -9.75 3.02
CA GLN A 79 9.07 -10.94 2.18
C GLN A 79 9.95 -12.14 2.59
N PRO A 80 11.26 -11.99 2.91
CA PRO A 80 12.09 -13.13 3.31
C PRO A 80 11.59 -13.83 4.59
N ALA A 81 11.10 -13.07 5.55
CA ALA A 81 10.53 -13.62 6.78
C ALA A 81 9.20 -14.34 6.51
N VAL A 82 8.33 -13.75 5.67
CA VAL A 82 7.06 -14.38 5.25
C VAL A 82 7.34 -15.65 4.44
N GLY A 83 8.39 -15.67 3.62
CA GLY A 83 8.81 -16.86 2.85
C GLY A 83 9.19 -18.05 3.71
N ARG A 84 9.52 -17.85 4.99
CA ARG A 84 9.72 -18.94 5.98
C ARG A 84 8.41 -19.52 6.53
N LYS A 85 7.29 -18.82 6.37
CA LYS A 85 5.97 -19.24 6.85
C LYS A 85 5.09 -19.84 5.74
N THR A 86 5.25 -19.38 4.50
CA THR A 86 4.49 -19.80 3.33
C THR A 86 5.19 -19.38 2.04
N ARG A 87 4.64 -19.71 0.87
CA ARG A 87 5.12 -19.11 -0.39
C ARG A 87 4.81 -17.61 -0.40
N ALA A 88 5.81 -16.77 -0.66
CA ALA A 88 5.74 -15.31 -0.64
C ALA A 88 6.25 -14.74 -1.95
N CYS A 89 5.43 -14.00 -2.68
CA CYS A 89 5.71 -13.48 -4.01
C CYS A 89 5.53 -11.96 -4.04
N SER A 90 6.51 -11.22 -4.51
CA SER A 90 6.38 -9.81 -4.88
C SER A 90 6.53 -9.65 -6.39
N TYR A 91 5.90 -8.65 -6.96
CA TYR A 91 5.94 -8.44 -8.40
C TYR A 91 6.15 -6.96 -8.74
N ASP A 92 6.56 -6.72 -9.96
CA ASP A 92 6.74 -5.39 -10.51
C ASP A 92 5.60 -5.09 -11.47
N ARG A 93 4.87 -3.98 -11.24
CA ARG A 93 3.84 -3.53 -12.18
C ARG A 93 4.47 -3.06 -13.51
N PRO A 94 3.69 -2.98 -14.60
CA PRO A 94 4.22 -2.63 -15.93
C PRO A 94 5.06 -1.34 -15.93
N GLY A 95 6.30 -1.44 -16.42
CA GLY A 95 7.26 -0.36 -16.50
C GLY A 95 8.01 -0.06 -15.22
N MET A 96 7.66 -0.72 -14.10
CA MET A 96 8.38 -0.67 -12.83
C MET A 96 9.38 -1.82 -12.75
N GLY A 97 10.46 -1.62 -11.97
CA GLY A 97 11.46 -2.66 -11.72
C GLY A 97 11.97 -3.31 -13.01
N TYR A 98 11.69 -4.59 -13.14
CA TYR A 98 12.11 -5.42 -14.28
C TYR A 98 10.95 -5.84 -15.20
N SER A 99 9.76 -5.27 -15.05
CA SER A 99 8.60 -5.54 -15.90
C SER A 99 8.61 -4.73 -17.19
N ASP A 100 8.05 -5.33 -18.26
CA ASP A 100 7.86 -4.62 -19.52
C ASP A 100 6.87 -3.46 -19.35
N PRO A 101 7.04 -2.34 -20.06
CA PRO A 101 6.12 -1.24 -20.01
C PRO A 101 4.75 -1.60 -20.62
N ALA A 102 3.73 -0.87 -20.21
CA ALA A 102 2.42 -0.91 -20.86
C ALA A 102 2.07 0.46 -21.45
N PRO A 103 1.34 0.51 -22.57
CA PRO A 103 0.91 1.77 -23.16
C PRO A 103 -0.22 2.45 -22.38
N GLY A 104 -0.30 3.77 -22.46
CA GLY A 104 -1.42 4.57 -21.97
C GLY A 104 -1.46 4.74 -20.44
N ALA A 105 -2.55 5.33 -19.97
CA ALA A 105 -2.82 5.51 -18.54
C ALA A 105 -3.07 4.14 -17.85
N ARG A 106 -2.67 4.04 -16.59
CA ARG A 106 -2.78 2.81 -15.82
C ARG A 106 -3.85 2.95 -14.73
N THR A 107 -5.04 2.44 -15.00
CA THR A 107 -6.14 2.45 -14.01
C THR A 107 -6.01 1.30 -13.02
N PRO A 108 -6.60 1.40 -11.82
CA PRO A 108 -6.66 0.30 -10.87
C PRO A 108 -7.30 -0.97 -11.44
N ALA A 109 -8.32 -0.84 -12.30
CA ALA A 109 -8.93 -2.00 -12.97
C ALA A 109 -7.91 -2.74 -13.87
N MET A 110 -7.09 -2.01 -14.63
CA MET A 110 -6.03 -2.61 -15.45
C MET A 110 -4.95 -3.26 -14.60
N ALA A 111 -4.60 -2.68 -13.45
CA ALA A 111 -3.66 -3.29 -12.51
C ALA A 111 -4.19 -4.61 -11.94
N VAL A 112 -5.48 -4.68 -11.61
CA VAL A 112 -6.16 -5.90 -11.15
C VAL A 112 -6.20 -6.97 -12.24
N ASP A 113 -6.49 -6.60 -13.49
CA ASP A 113 -6.46 -7.52 -14.62
C ASP A 113 -5.05 -8.08 -14.89
N ASP A 114 -4.03 -7.22 -14.83
CA ASP A 114 -2.63 -7.65 -14.95
C ASP A 114 -2.22 -8.58 -13.81
N LEU A 115 -2.65 -8.31 -12.57
CA LEU A 115 -2.42 -9.19 -11.42
C LEU A 115 -3.09 -10.56 -11.62
N ALA A 116 -4.33 -10.61 -12.08
CA ALA A 116 -5.03 -11.87 -12.35
C ALA A 116 -4.27 -12.70 -13.39
N LYS A 117 -3.88 -12.09 -14.52
CA LYS A 117 -3.09 -12.74 -15.58
C LYS A 117 -1.71 -13.18 -15.07
N LEU A 118 -1.06 -12.38 -14.21
CA LEU A 118 0.20 -12.72 -13.58
C LEU A 118 0.09 -13.99 -12.72
N LEU A 119 -0.94 -14.07 -11.89
CA LEU A 119 -1.18 -15.23 -11.02
C LEU A 119 -1.44 -16.49 -11.87
N ASP A 120 -2.28 -16.39 -12.88
CA ASP A 120 -2.61 -17.50 -13.76
C ASP A 120 -1.37 -17.97 -14.58
N GLY A 121 -0.64 -17.03 -15.19
CA GLY A 121 0.58 -17.31 -15.94
C GLY A 121 1.73 -17.86 -15.09
N ALA A 122 1.72 -17.58 -13.78
CA ALA A 122 2.69 -18.13 -12.83
C ALA A 122 2.27 -19.48 -12.21
N GLY A 123 1.11 -20.02 -12.60
CA GLY A 123 0.56 -21.26 -12.03
C GLY A 123 0.17 -21.13 -10.54
N ILE A 124 -0.24 -19.91 -10.10
CA ILE A 124 -0.77 -19.67 -8.76
C ILE A 124 -2.30 -19.80 -8.83
N GLU A 125 -2.81 -21.02 -8.79
CA GLU A 125 -4.23 -21.33 -9.01
C GLU A 125 -5.09 -21.18 -7.74
N GLY A 126 -4.51 -21.35 -6.56
CA GLY A 126 -5.19 -21.29 -5.28
C GLY A 126 -5.59 -19.87 -4.86
N LYS A 127 -6.23 -19.79 -3.69
CA LYS A 127 -6.49 -18.50 -3.05
C LYS A 127 -5.19 -17.88 -2.57
N VAL A 128 -5.05 -16.56 -2.73
CA VAL A 128 -3.90 -15.78 -2.29
C VAL A 128 -4.25 -14.88 -1.12
N LEU A 129 -3.27 -14.62 -0.25
CA LEU A 129 -3.31 -13.53 0.71
C LEU A 129 -2.63 -12.32 0.06
N LEU A 130 -3.39 -11.26 -0.18
CA LEU A 130 -2.85 -10.05 -0.78
C LEU A 130 -2.36 -9.08 0.29
N VAL A 131 -1.15 -8.57 0.10
CA VAL A 131 -0.53 -7.53 0.93
C VAL A 131 -0.27 -6.33 0.04
N GLY A 132 -0.97 -5.23 0.25
CA GLY A 132 -0.85 -4.05 -0.60
C GLY A 132 -0.53 -2.79 0.20
N HIS A 133 0.48 -2.02 -0.25
CA HIS A 133 0.80 -0.71 0.29
C HIS A 133 0.20 0.40 -0.57
N SER A 134 -0.42 1.42 0.08
CA SER A 134 -0.90 2.62 -0.62
C SER A 134 -1.76 2.27 -1.85
N LEU A 135 -1.36 2.65 -3.06
CA LEU A 135 -2.04 2.30 -4.32
C LEU A 135 -2.21 0.78 -4.48
N GLY A 136 -1.17 -0.02 -4.16
CA GLY A 136 -1.26 -1.49 -4.15
C GLY A 136 -2.27 -2.02 -3.13
N GLY A 137 -2.48 -1.30 -2.03
CA GLY A 137 -3.55 -1.60 -1.07
C GLY A 137 -4.95 -1.44 -1.68
N PHE A 138 -5.14 -0.39 -2.48
CA PHE A 138 -6.39 -0.23 -3.23
C PHE A 138 -6.57 -1.31 -4.31
N HIS A 139 -5.49 -1.67 -5.02
CA HIS A 139 -5.55 -2.79 -5.99
C HIS A 139 -5.94 -4.10 -5.31
N ALA A 140 -5.36 -4.41 -4.14
CA ALA A 140 -5.70 -5.60 -3.37
C ALA A 140 -7.17 -5.61 -2.92
N LYS A 141 -7.69 -4.46 -2.44
CA LYS A 141 -9.11 -4.26 -2.10
C LYS A 141 -10.01 -4.48 -3.32
N LEU A 142 -9.66 -3.89 -4.46
CA LEU A 142 -10.41 -4.02 -5.71
C LEU A 142 -10.38 -5.45 -6.25
N PHE A 143 -9.21 -6.12 -6.20
CA PHE A 143 -9.07 -7.52 -6.58
C PHE A 143 -9.99 -8.41 -5.73
N ALA A 144 -10.04 -8.20 -4.43
CA ALA A 144 -10.89 -8.97 -3.53
C ALA A 144 -12.38 -8.80 -3.85
N ALA A 145 -12.82 -7.60 -4.23
CA ALA A 145 -14.20 -7.34 -4.61
C ALA A 145 -14.58 -7.94 -5.98
N THR A 146 -13.62 -8.02 -6.90
CA THR A 146 -13.87 -8.50 -8.28
C THR A 146 -13.54 -9.98 -8.48
N HIS A 147 -12.65 -10.55 -7.67
CA HIS A 147 -12.19 -11.95 -7.71
C HIS A 147 -12.30 -12.64 -6.33
N PRO A 148 -13.46 -12.61 -5.66
CA PRO A 148 -13.57 -13.07 -4.27
C PRO A 148 -13.20 -14.55 -4.09
N ALA A 149 -13.39 -15.39 -5.10
CA ALA A 149 -13.00 -16.80 -5.08
C ALA A 149 -11.47 -17.01 -5.01
N ARG A 150 -10.67 -16.00 -5.38
CA ARG A 150 -9.20 -16.05 -5.43
C ARG A 150 -8.52 -15.48 -4.17
N VAL A 151 -9.28 -15.02 -3.17
CA VAL A 151 -8.71 -14.32 -1.99
C VAL A 151 -8.91 -15.14 -0.73
N ALA A 152 -7.81 -15.38 -0.02
CA ALA A 152 -7.75 -16.02 1.29
C ALA A 152 -7.73 -15.00 2.44
N GLY A 153 -7.18 -13.80 2.20
CA GLY A 153 -7.05 -12.74 3.18
C GLY A 153 -6.43 -11.48 2.61
N LEU A 154 -6.51 -10.38 3.35
CA LEU A 154 -5.99 -9.07 2.98
C LEU A 154 -5.21 -8.44 4.13
N VAL A 155 -4.04 -7.89 3.82
CA VAL A 155 -3.33 -6.94 4.66
C VAL A 155 -3.14 -5.66 3.85
N LEU A 156 -3.84 -4.61 4.22
CA LEU A 156 -3.78 -3.32 3.56
C LEU A 156 -2.90 -2.38 4.38
N VAL A 157 -1.73 -2.05 3.83
CA VAL A 157 -0.69 -1.28 4.51
C VAL A 157 -0.84 0.18 4.10
N ASP A 158 -1.47 0.96 4.95
CA ASP A 158 -1.79 2.38 4.74
C ASP A 158 -2.40 2.64 3.34
N PRO A 159 -3.50 1.94 3.00
CA PRO A 159 -3.99 1.86 1.63
C PRO A 159 -4.51 3.19 1.10
N ALA A 160 -4.34 3.42 -0.20
CA ALA A 160 -5.06 4.48 -0.90
C ALA A 160 -6.58 4.19 -0.90
N GLU A 161 -7.40 5.24 -0.82
CA GLU A 161 -8.85 5.11 -0.65
C GLU A 161 -9.62 5.79 -1.78
N ASP A 162 -10.58 5.07 -2.34
CA ASP A 162 -11.50 5.62 -3.34
C ASP A 162 -12.46 6.63 -2.72
N ARG A 163 -12.82 7.66 -3.47
CA ARG A 163 -13.85 8.63 -3.10
C ARG A 163 -13.72 9.11 -1.64
N LEU A 164 -12.48 9.33 -1.19
CA LEU A 164 -12.14 9.63 0.20
C LEU A 164 -13.09 10.68 0.79
N TRP A 165 -13.10 11.86 0.21
CA TRP A 165 -13.86 13.00 0.72
C TRP A 165 -15.37 12.82 0.64
N GLN A 166 -15.88 12.15 -0.41
CA GLN A 166 -17.31 11.82 -0.52
C GLN A 166 -17.77 10.93 0.63
N ARG A 167 -16.90 10.04 1.10
CA ARG A 167 -17.20 9.07 2.16
C ARG A 167 -17.09 9.66 3.57
N VAL A 168 -16.14 10.60 3.81
CA VAL A 168 -15.81 11.05 5.17
C VAL A 168 -16.23 12.47 5.49
N SER A 169 -16.41 13.37 4.51
CA SER A 169 -16.78 14.77 4.75
C SER A 169 -18.03 14.93 5.62
N PRO A 170 -19.12 14.17 5.43
CA PRO A 170 -20.31 14.34 6.27
C PRO A 170 -20.07 14.12 7.76
N ALA A 171 -19.11 13.27 8.12
CA ALA A 171 -18.76 13.02 9.51
C ALA A 171 -17.72 14.03 10.03
N LEU A 172 -16.82 14.50 9.18
CA LEU A 172 -15.86 15.55 9.53
C LEU A 172 -16.55 16.90 9.78
N GLU A 173 -17.58 17.25 9.00
CA GLU A 173 -18.38 18.47 9.16
C GLU A 173 -19.23 18.49 10.47
N GLN A 174 -19.38 17.35 11.13
CA GLN A 174 -19.96 17.32 12.49
C GLN A 174 -18.94 17.75 13.58
N ARG A 175 -17.66 17.75 13.26
CA ARG A 175 -16.57 18.04 14.21
C ARG A 175 -15.83 19.34 13.90
N PHE A 176 -15.71 19.68 12.62
CA PHE A 176 -14.97 20.83 12.12
C PHE A 176 -15.89 21.79 11.36
N ASP A 177 -15.45 23.03 11.20
CA ASP A 177 -16.13 23.97 10.30
C ASP A 177 -16.20 23.42 8.86
N ALA A 178 -17.37 23.51 8.26
CA ALA A 178 -17.57 22.99 6.89
C ALA A 178 -16.71 23.72 5.84
N ALA A 179 -16.30 24.98 6.07
CA ALA A 179 -15.39 25.67 5.16
C ALA A 179 -13.97 25.11 5.25
N LEU A 180 -13.54 24.68 6.44
CA LEU A 180 -12.25 24.01 6.64
C LEU A 180 -12.24 22.65 5.92
N VAL A 181 -13.28 21.82 6.10
CA VAL A 181 -13.38 20.53 5.40
C VAL A 181 -13.35 20.72 3.88
N ARG A 182 -14.12 21.69 3.35
CA ARG A 182 -14.06 22.02 1.93
C ARG A 182 -12.71 22.56 1.47
N SER A 183 -11.94 23.22 2.34
CA SER A 183 -10.55 23.62 2.00
C SER A 183 -9.67 22.41 1.84
N ALA A 184 -9.70 21.46 2.77
CA ALA A 184 -8.93 20.22 2.68
C ALA A 184 -9.25 19.41 1.43
N VAL A 185 -10.53 19.35 1.02
CA VAL A 185 -10.93 18.73 -0.26
C VAL A 185 -10.25 19.40 -1.46
N ARG A 186 -10.28 20.75 -1.51
CA ARG A 186 -9.64 21.48 -2.62
C ARG A 186 -8.12 21.29 -2.62
N ASP A 187 -7.50 21.30 -1.45
CA ASP A 187 -6.04 21.11 -1.30
C ASP A 187 -5.62 19.75 -1.88
N ASP A 188 -6.38 18.68 -1.64
CA ASP A 188 -6.14 17.35 -2.23
C ASP A 188 -6.39 17.33 -3.75
N GLU A 189 -7.46 17.96 -4.25
CA GLU A 189 -7.76 18.03 -5.68
C GLU A 189 -6.68 18.83 -6.45
N GLU A 190 -6.21 19.93 -5.89
CA GLU A 190 -5.10 20.70 -6.43
C GLU A 190 -3.79 19.92 -6.34
N GLY A 191 -3.55 19.24 -5.23
CA GLY A 191 -2.38 18.38 -5.00
C GLY A 191 -2.26 17.26 -6.03
N ILE A 192 -3.35 16.52 -6.29
CA ILE A 192 -3.32 15.46 -7.31
C ILE A 192 -3.12 16.02 -8.72
N THR A 193 -3.73 17.16 -9.03
CA THR A 193 -3.57 17.84 -10.32
C THR A 193 -2.11 18.24 -10.52
N ALA A 194 -1.48 18.83 -9.51
CA ALA A 194 -0.08 19.22 -9.52
C ALA A 194 0.86 18.01 -9.64
N ALA A 195 0.56 16.91 -8.91
CA ALA A 195 1.34 15.69 -8.97
C ALA A 195 1.29 15.03 -10.36
N VAL A 196 0.12 14.98 -11.00
CA VAL A 196 -0.03 14.48 -12.38
C VAL A 196 0.80 15.34 -13.36
N ALA A 197 0.72 16.67 -13.26
CA ALA A 197 1.48 17.57 -14.10
C ALA A 197 2.99 17.40 -13.90
N HIS A 198 3.42 17.31 -12.64
CA HIS A 198 4.83 17.13 -12.26
C HIS A 198 5.41 15.82 -12.81
N LEU A 199 4.75 14.67 -12.60
CA LEU A 199 5.27 13.39 -13.08
C LEU A 199 5.24 13.28 -14.61
N ARG A 200 4.31 13.96 -15.30
CA ARG A 200 4.35 14.11 -16.77
C ARG A 200 5.56 14.93 -17.22
N GLU A 201 5.92 15.99 -16.52
CA GLU A 201 7.13 16.76 -16.77
C GLU A 201 8.39 15.91 -16.58
N CYS A 202 8.45 15.12 -15.49
CA CYS A 202 9.54 14.17 -15.23
C CYS A 202 9.71 13.16 -16.37
N ALA A 203 8.62 12.58 -16.87
CA ALA A 203 8.63 11.70 -18.02
C ALA A 203 9.09 12.44 -19.31
N GLY A 204 8.72 13.71 -19.47
CA GLY A 204 9.19 14.57 -20.53
C GLY A 204 10.71 14.74 -20.50
N TRP A 205 11.28 15.08 -19.36
CA TRP A 205 12.74 15.21 -19.20
C TRP A 205 13.48 13.89 -19.47
N ALA A 206 12.95 12.77 -18.99
CA ALA A 206 13.54 11.46 -19.24
C ALA A 206 13.53 11.11 -20.75
N ARG A 207 12.44 11.41 -21.46
CA ARG A 207 12.34 11.20 -22.91
C ARG A 207 13.30 12.09 -23.71
N ALA A 208 13.53 13.33 -23.25
CA ALA A 208 14.46 14.26 -23.87
C ALA A 208 15.93 13.98 -23.53
N GLY A 209 16.23 13.06 -22.62
CA GLY A 209 17.60 12.84 -22.12
C GLY A 209 18.08 13.95 -21.17
N GLU A 210 17.16 14.70 -20.59
CA GLU A 210 17.43 15.88 -19.76
C GLU A 210 17.26 15.62 -18.25
N LEU A 211 17.21 14.36 -17.82
CA LEU A 211 17.05 13.99 -16.41
C LEU A 211 18.38 14.17 -15.64
N THR A 212 18.68 15.41 -15.26
CA THR A 212 19.83 15.73 -14.39
C THR A 212 19.62 15.18 -12.98
N ASP A 213 20.69 15.14 -12.15
CA ASP A 213 20.59 14.69 -10.74
C ASP A 213 19.57 15.52 -9.94
N ALA A 214 19.50 16.83 -10.16
CA ALA A 214 18.52 17.69 -9.50
C ALA A 214 17.08 17.37 -9.93
N ARG A 215 16.86 17.12 -11.23
CA ARG A 215 15.55 16.68 -11.75
C ARG A 215 15.20 15.28 -11.26
N TYR A 216 16.13 14.35 -11.29
CA TYR A 216 15.94 13.00 -10.74
C TYR A 216 15.46 13.05 -9.29
N THR A 217 16.13 13.82 -8.42
CA THR A 217 15.76 13.94 -7.00
C THR A 217 14.35 14.52 -6.82
N ARG A 218 13.88 15.39 -7.71
CA ARG A 218 12.52 15.94 -7.69
C ARG A 218 11.47 14.95 -8.22
N CYS A 219 11.89 14.02 -9.07
CA CYS A 219 11.02 13.09 -9.79
C CYS A 219 10.89 11.72 -9.12
N THR A 220 11.59 11.50 -8.02
CA THR A 220 11.60 10.21 -7.32
C THR A 220 11.35 10.37 -5.83
N ASP A 221 10.86 9.31 -5.21
CA ASP A 221 10.66 9.26 -3.77
C ASP A 221 11.97 9.51 -3.00
N PRO A 222 11.88 10.04 -1.76
CA PRO A 222 13.02 10.12 -0.85
C PRO A 222 13.73 8.78 -0.67
N VAL A 223 15.04 8.83 -0.47
CA VAL A 223 15.87 7.65 -0.28
C VAL A 223 15.42 6.85 0.94
N ARG A 224 15.08 5.59 0.75
CA ARG A 224 14.62 4.65 1.79
C ARG A 224 15.81 3.88 2.36
N ARG A 225 16.61 4.52 3.21
CA ARG A 225 17.88 3.98 3.76
C ARG A 225 17.80 2.57 4.34
N PRO A 226 16.72 2.12 5.01
CA PRO A 226 16.61 0.74 5.52
C PRO A 226 16.73 -0.35 4.45
N LEU A 227 16.52 -0.05 3.17
CA LEU A 227 16.72 -1.00 2.07
C LEU A 227 18.18 -1.32 1.75
N GLY A 228 19.14 -0.58 2.34
CA GLY A 228 20.57 -0.81 2.15
C GLY A 228 21.13 -0.35 0.79
N GLU A 229 22.42 -0.09 0.73
CA GLU A 229 23.09 0.55 -0.41
C GLU A 229 22.93 -0.24 -1.73
N THR A 230 22.97 -1.57 -1.66
CA THR A 230 22.86 -2.43 -2.85
C THR A 230 21.51 -2.23 -3.56
N ILE A 231 20.42 -2.28 -2.80
CA ILE A 231 19.06 -2.06 -3.37
C ILE A 231 18.91 -0.60 -3.80
N LEU A 232 19.40 0.35 -3.02
CA LEU A 232 19.31 1.78 -3.35
C LEU A 232 20.05 2.13 -4.65
N ALA A 233 21.23 1.55 -4.88
CA ALA A 233 21.97 1.76 -6.11
C ALA A 233 21.22 1.23 -7.35
N GLU A 234 20.63 0.03 -7.27
CA GLU A 234 19.83 -0.51 -8.36
C GLU A 234 18.52 0.28 -8.56
N ARG A 235 17.86 0.70 -7.47
CA ARG A 235 16.67 1.57 -7.56
C ARG A 235 17.01 2.85 -8.34
N ARG A 236 18.12 3.53 -7.99
CA ARG A 236 18.56 4.73 -8.71
C ARG A 236 18.75 4.49 -10.20
N LYS A 237 19.38 3.37 -10.56
CA LYS A 237 19.61 2.98 -11.96
C LYS A 237 18.29 2.75 -12.71
N LEU A 238 17.34 2.03 -12.10
CA LEU A 238 16.02 1.74 -12.72
C LEU A 238 15.15 3.00 -12.78
N GLN A 239 15.10 3.80 -11.73
CA GLN A 239 14.32 5.03 -11.67
C GLN A 239 14.81 6.11 -12.66
N ALA A 240 16.09 6.09 -13.04
CA ALA A 240 16.61 6.99 -14.07
C ALA A 240 16.18 6.62 -15.50
N GLN A 241 15.56 5.45 -15.69
CA GLN A 241 15.13 5.00 -17.01
C GLN A 241 13.84 5.70 -17.45
N ARG A 242 13.74 5.94 -18.76
CA ARG A 242 12.53 6.49 -19.38
C ARG A 242 11.29 5.64 -19.08
N THR A 243 11.44 4.31 -19.12
CA THR A 243 10.33 3.37 -18.85
C THR A 243 9.72 3.56 -17.48
N TYR A 244 10.56 3.75 -16.46
CA TYR A 244 10.09 4.03 -15.09
C TYR A 244 9.36 5.38 -15.01
N MET A 245 9.93 6.44 -15.58
CA MET A 245 9.33 7.78 -15.54
C MET A 245 8.01 7.84 -16.30
N ASP A 246 7.90 7.13 -17.43
CA ASP A 246 6.65 6.99 -18.17
C ASP A 246 5.61 6.20 -17.37
N ALA A 247 6.03 5.13 -16.67
CA ALA A 247 5.13 4.27 -15.88
C ALA A 247 4.57 5.00 -14.65
N GLN A 248 5.40 5.72 -13.89
CA GLN A 248 4.89 6.49 -12.74
C GLN A 248 3.93 7.61 -13.17
N ALA A 249 4.21 8.28 -14.29
CA ALA A 249 3.30 9.29 -14.85
C ALA A 249 1.97 8.68 -15.33
N ALA A 250 2.00 7.45 -15.84
CA ALA A 250 0.80 6.72 -16.24
C ALA A 250 -0.03 6.24 -15.05
N GLU A 251 0.63 5.78 -13.97
CA GLU A 251 -0.06 5.34 -12.74
C GLU A 251 -0.76 6.52 -12.04
N ILE A 252 -0.07 7.65 -11.82
CA ILE A 252 -0.70 8.80 -11.17
C ILE A 252 -1.85 9.37 -12.01
N ALA A 253 -1.71 9.39 -13.33
CA ALA A 253 -2.73 9.91 -14.22
C ALA A 253 -3.97 8.99 -14.34
N GLY A 254 -3.84 7.72 -13.99
CA GLY A 254 -4.92 6.72 -14.01
C GLY A 254 -5.43 6.32 -12.64
N CYS A 255 -4.85 6.82 -11.54
CA CYS A 255 -5.22 6.41 -10.18
C CYS A 255 -6.61 6.93 -9.78
N MET A 256 -7.16 6.37 -8.70
CA MET A 256 -8.50 6.68 -8.21
C MET A 256 -8.67 8.12 -7.67
N TYR A 257 -7.60 8.86 -7.49
CA TYR A 257 -7.66 10.26 -7.04
C TYR A 257 -7.90 11.25 -8.20
N VAL A 258 -7.65 10.82 -9.44
CA VAL A 258 -8.00 11.63 -10.61
C VAL A 258 -9.51 11.50 -10.86
N PRO A 259 -10.27 12.61 -10.89
CA PRO A 259 -11.72 12.56 -11.04
C PRO A 259 -12.17 11.73 -12.24
N ASN A 260 -13.00 10.72 -11.97
CA ASN A 260 -13.57 9.84 -12.99
C ASN A 260 -14.92 9.30 -12.50
N ALA A 261 -16.01 9.91 -12.96
CA ALA A 261 -17.36 9.60 -12.51
C ALA A 261 -17.78 8.15 -12.78
N GLU A 262 -17.30 7.53 -13.86
CA GLU A 262 -17.59 6.12 -14.16
C GLU A 262 -16.89 5.18 -13.18
N ALA A 263 -15.61 5.44 -12.91
CA ALA A 263 -14.85 4.69 -11.92
C ALA A 263 -15.45 4.86 -10.52
N ASP A 264 -15.81 6.08 -10.14
CA ASP A 264 -16.43 6.38 -8.84
C ASP A 264 -17.78 5.66 -8.67
N ALA A 265 -18.62 5.62 -9.72
CA ALA A 265 -19.87 4.88 -9.70
C ALA A 265 -19.63 3.37 -9.55
N ARG A 266 -18.61 2.82 -10.22
CA ARG A 266 -18.20 1.43 -10.05
C ARG A 266 -17.70 1.13 -8.64
N TYR A 267 -16.89 2.00 -8.05
CA TYR A 267 -16.39 1.82 -6.68
C TYR A 267 -17.54 1.91 -5.66
N ALA A 268 -18.51 2.81 -5.88
CA ALA A 268 -19.73 2.87 -5.08
C ALA A 268 -20.50 1.55 -5.09
N GLN A 269 -20.73 0.96 -6.27
CA GLN A 269 -21.39 -0.34 -6.40
C GLN A 269 -20.65 -1.47 -5.67
N LEU A 270 -19.31 -1.43 -5.68
CA LEU A 270 -18.49 -2.47 -5.06
C LEU A 270 -18.39 -2.31 -3.55
N PHE A 271 -18.35 -1.07 -3.01
CA PHE A 271 -17.91 -0.83 -1.64
C PHE A 271 -18.95 -0.14 -0.74
N ASP A 272 -20.05 0.45 -1.26
CA ASP A 272 -21.01 1.19 -0.40
C ASP A 272 -21.96 0.29 0.39
N ARG A 273 -21.96 -1.01 0.17
CA ARG A 273 -22.74 -1.96 0.98
C ARG A 273 -21.92 -2.47 2.15
N LYS A 274 -22.57 -2.65 3.29
CA LYS A 274 -21.96 -3.26 4.46
C LYS A 274 -21.41 -4.65 4.12
N THR A 275 -20.23 -4.97 4.67
CA THR A 275 -19.56 -6.27 4.47
C THR A 275 -19.42 -6.69 3.01
N ALA A 276 -19.10 -5.73 2.13
CA ALA A 276 -18.95 -5.95 0.70
C ALA A 276 -17.88 -7.02 0.36
N LEU A 277 -16.92 -7.24 1.25
CA LEU A 277 -15.89 -8.29 1.14
C LEU A 277 -16.24 -9.57 1.93
N GLY A 278 -17.47 -9.69 2.44
CA GLY A 278 -17.92 -10.89 3.15
C GLY A 278 -17.18 -11.12 4.47
N ASP A 279 -16.63 -12.32 4.64
CA ASP A 279 -15.89 -12.78 5.83
C ASP A 279 -14.38 -12.97 5.58
N VAL A 280 -13.84 -12.35 4.54
CA VAL A 280 -12.40 -12.40 4.24
C VAL A 280 -11.60 -11.83 5.41
N PRO A 281 -10.64 -12.56 5.99
CA PRO A 281 -9.72 -12.00 6.98
C PRO A 281 -9.06 -10.73 6.46
N LEU A 282 -9.21 -9.61 7.16
CA LEU A 282 -8.74 -8.30 6.72
C LEU A 282 -8.12 -7.53 7.87
N ILE A 283 -6.88 -7.08 7.69
CA ILE A 283 -6.24 -6.10 8.57
C ILE A 283 -5.87 -4.86 7.75
N VAL A 284 -6.33 -3.71 8.18
CA VAL A 284 -5.92 -2.41 7.65
C VAL A 284 -4.95 -1.78 8.66
N LEU A 285 -3.71 -1.60 8.25
CA LEU A 285 -2.70 -0.87 9.01
C LEU A 285 -2.76 0.60 8.64
N THR A 286 -2.76 1.47 9.64
CA THR A 286 -2.79 2.93 9.46
C THR A 286 -1.59 3.52 10.19
N HIS A 287 -0.86 4.43 9.54
CA HIS A 287 0.27 5.13 10.16
C HIS A 287 -0.18 5.94 11.36
N GLY A 288 0.68 6.01 12.38
CA GLY A 288 0.36 6.64 13.67
C GLY A 288 1.00 8.00 13.91
N TYR A 289 1.96 8.40 13.06
CA TYR A 289 2.57 9.71 13.13
C TYR A 289 1.96 10.63 12.07
N TYR A 290 1.46 11.76 12.52
CA TYR A 290 0.99 12.84 11.66
C TYR A 290 1.23 14.17 12.38
N ASP A 291 1.63 15.20 11.62
CA ASP A 291 1.71 16.56 12.16
C ASP A 291 0.28 17.09 12.29
N MET A 292 -0.16 17.29 13.52
CA MET A 292 -1.47 17.88 13.86
C MET A 292 -1.27 19.27 14.48
N SER A 293 -0.34 20.05 13.94
CA SER A 293 -0.02 21.39 14.45
C SER A 293 -1.11 22.42 14.17
N ASP A 294 -2.00 22.11 13.21
CA ASP A 294 -3.15 22.93 12.85
C ASP A 294 -4.39 22.08 12.49
N ASP A 295 -5.55 22.73 12.46
CA ASP A 295 -6.84 22.07 12.22
C ASP A 295 -6.92 21.44 10.80
N ASN A 296 -6.25 22.01 9.81
CA ASN A 296 -6.24 21.45 8.44
C ASN A 296 -5.51 20.10 8.41
N SER A 297 -4.34 20.04 9.04
CA SER A 297 -3.57 18.80 9.19
C SER A 297 -4.37 17.75 9.99
N GLU A 298 -5.12 18.15 11.03
CA GLU A 298 -5.99 17.22 11.76
C GLU A 298 -7.12 16.69 10.89
N VAL A 299 -7.75 17.51 10.04
CA VAL A 299 -8.81 17.09 9.11
C VAL A 299 -8.27 16.05 8.13
N HIS A 300 -7.10 16.27 7.51
CA HIS A 300 -6.47 15.30 6.59
C HIS A 300 -6.16 13.98 7.30
N TYR A 301 -5.59 14.01 8.50
CA TYR A 301 -5.29 12.79 9.24
C TYR A 301 -6.54 12.01 9.63
N LEU A 302 -7.56 12.69 10.09
CA LEU A 302 -8.82 12.04 10.47
C LEU A 302 -9.57 11.51 9.27
N SER A 303 -9.53 12.20 8.10
CA SER A 303 -10.12 11.68 6.87
C SER A 303 -9.53 10.32 6.50
N TRP A 304 -8.20 10.20 6.56
CA TRP A 304 -7.47 8.97 6.28
C TRP A 304 -7.83 7.85 7.27
N ARG A 305 -7.77 8.14 8.56
CA ARG A 305 -8.14 7.17 9.61
C ARG A 305 -9.59 6.68 9.48
N MET A 306 -10.51 7.57 9.20
CA MET A 306 -11.93 7.23 9.06
C MET A 306 -12.17 6.36 7.83
N ALA A 307 -11.55 6.67 6.70
CA ALA A 307 -11.66 5.87 5.48
C ALA A 307 -11.09 4.46 5.70
N HIS A 308 -9.95 4.32 6.38
CA HIS A 308 -9.38 3.01 6.74
C HIS A 308 -10.29 2.21 7.68
N ALA A 309 -10.94 2.87 8.65
CA ALA A 309 -11.93 2.21 9.50
C ALA A 309 -13.13 1.70 8.69
N GLN A 310 -13.63 2.50 7.72
CA GLN A 310 -14.68 2.09 6.81
C GLN A 310 -14.23 0.92 5.91
N THR A 311 -12.98 0.95 5.42
CA THR A 311 -12.42 -0.15 4.62
C THR A 311 -12.28 -1.43 5.46
N ALA A 312 -11.85 -1.35 6.71
CA ALA A 312 -11.85 -2.51 7.60
C ALA A 312 -13.25 -3.10 7.80
N ALA A 313 -14.28 -2.26 7.91
CA ALA A 313 -15.68 -2.68 8.07
C ALA A 313 -16.28 -3.33 6.80
N LEU A 314 -15.58 -3.36 5.67
CA LEU A 314 -16.01 -4.11 4.47
C LEU A 314 -15.96 -5.63 4.68
N SER A 315 -15.28 -6.13 5.70
CA SER A 315 -15.31 -7.54 6.09
C SER A 315 -15.86 -7.72 7.50
N THR A 316 -16.65 -8.78 7.73
CA THR A 316 -17.09 -9.17 9.08
C THR A 316 -15.93 -9.61 9.99
N ARG A 317 -14.76 -9.93 9.41
CA ARG A 317 -13.51 -10.27 10.08
C ARG A 317 -12.43 -9.20 9.88
N GLY A 318 -12.86 -7.97 9.56
CA GLY A 318 -11.96 -6.86 9.33
C GLY A 318 -11.61 -6.11 10.63
N SER A 319 -10.39 -5.60 10.70
CA SER A 319 -9.92 -4.74 11.79
C SER A 319 -8.96 -3.68 11.28
N GLN A 320 -8.99 -2.50 11.89
CA GLN A 320 -7.98 -1.45 11.71
C GLN A 320 -6.99 -1.51 12.87
N ARG A 321 -5.70 -1.38 12.56
CA ARG A 321 -4.62 -1.27 13.56
C ARG A 321 -3.79 -0.02 13.29
N MET A 322 -3.67 0.80 14.33
CA MET A 322 -2.75 1.96 14.28
C MET A 322 -1.32 1.48 14.53
N VAL A 323 -0.37 1.93 13.72
CA VAL A 323 1.06 1.62 13.88
C VAL A 323 1.77 2.88 14.42
N PRO A 324 2.04 2.96 15.73
CA PRO A 324 2.64 4.13 16.35
C PRO A 324 4.01 4.48 15.75
N ASN A 325 4.34 5.77 15.73
CA ASN A 325 5.65 6.28 15.28
C ASN A 325 6.05 5.89 13.84
N SER A 326 5.08 5.55 13.00
CA SER A 326 5.29 5.26 11.59
C SER A 326 4.67 6.33 10.71
N MET A 327 5.24 6.56 9.54
CA MET A 327 4.69 7.37 8.47
C MET A 327 4.08 6.47 7.39
N HIS A 328 3.70 7.04 6.25
CA HIS A 328 3.02 6.34 5.16
C HIS A 328 3.71 5.04 4.68
N ASN A 329 5.03 4.96 4.72
CA ASN A 329 5.78 3.78 4.27
C ASN A 329 5.99 2.76 5.41
N LEU A 330 4.91 2.21 5.99
CA LEU A 330 4.97 1.29 7.12
C LEU A 330 5.87 0.08 6.89
N GLN A 331 5.93 -0.42 5.65
CA GLN A 331 6.80 -1.54 5.26
C GLN A 331 8.30 -1.21 5.41
N ILE A 332 8.64 0.07 5.49
CA ILE A 332 9.99 0.58 5.72
C ILE A 332 10.18 1.01 7.18
N ASP A 333 9.20 1.76 7.73
CA ASP A 333 9.30 2.38 9.05
C ASP A 333 9.05 1.38 10.19
N SER A 334 8.16 0.41 9.95
CA SER A 334 7.71 -0.56 10.95
C SER A 334 7.47 -1.94 10.32
N PRO A 335 8.51 -2.56 9.68
CA PRO A 335 8.36 -3.82 8.96
C PRO A 335 7.87 -4.97 9.86
N GLY A 336 8.17 -4.95 11.15
CA GLY A 336 7.67 -5.91 12.13
C GLY A 336 6.14 -5.86 12.28
N ALA A 337 5.56 -4.66 12.36
CA ALA A 337 4.11 -4.51 12.47
C ALA A 337 3.38 -5.03 11.21
N VAL A 338 3.97 -4.84 10.04
CA VAL A 338 3.43 -5.37 8.78
C VAL A 338 3.55 -6.91 8.75
N PHE A 339 4.70 -7.45 9.17
CA PHE A 339 4.91 -8.89 9.26
C PHE A 339 3.91 -9.54 10.24
N ASP A 340 3.72 -8.97 11.43
CA ASP A 340 2.76 -9.45 12.43
C ASP A 340 1.31 -9.47 11.90
N ALA A 341 0.93 -8.45 11.12
CA ALA A 341 -0.38 -8.41 10.48
C ALA A 341 -0.52 -9.52 9.41
N ILE A 342 0.52 -9.78 8.63
CA ILE A 342 0.53 -10.85 7.62
C ILE A 342 0.41 -12.21 8.30
N VAL A 343 1.16 -12.48 9.37
CA VAL A 343 1.09 -13.73 10.12
C VAL A 343 -0.33 -13.93 10.70
N ALA A 344 -0.89 -12.89 11.31
CA ALA A 344 -2.24 -12.96 11.87
C ALA A 344 -3.31 -13.28 10.80
N VAL A 345 -3.25 -12.64 9.63
CA VAL A 345 -4.20 -12.94 8.53
C VAL A 345 -3.95 -14.32 7.95
N LEU A 346 -2.69 -14.77 7.86
CA LEU A 346 -2.33 -16.11 7.40
C LEU A 346 -2.91 -17.20 8.31
N GLU A 347 -2.82 -17.03 9.62
CA GLU A 347 -3.40 -17.92 10.63
C GLU A 347 -4.93 -17.95 10.52
N MET A 348 -5.57 -16.77 10.44
CA MET A 348 -7.01 -16.69 10.23
C MET A 348 -7.46 -17.38 8.94
N ALA A 349 -6.71 -17.26 7.85
CA ALA A 349 -7.02 -17.88 6.56
C ALA A 349 -6.86 -19.41 6.61
N ARG A 350 -5.95 -19.92 7.41
CA ARG A 350 -5.74 -21.38 7.66
C ARG A 350 -6.74 -21.98 8.64
N GLY A 351 -7.59 -21.18 9.26
CA GLY A 351 -8.53 -21.62 10.29
C GLY A 351 -7.87 -21.92 11.65
N THR A 352 -6.63 -21.50 11.84
CA THR A 352 -5.93 -21.56 13.12
C THR A 352 -6.41 -20.40 14.00
N PRO A 353 -6.88 -20.64 15.25
CA PRO A 353 -7.18 -19.53 16.14
C PRO A 353 -5.90 -18.72 16.39
N PRO A 354 -6.00 -17.36 16.47
CA PRO A 354 -4.84 -16.54 16.80
C PRO A 354 -4.25 -17.01 18.13
N ALA A 355 -2.93 -17.09 18.19
CA ALA A 355 -2.25 -17.38 19.47
C ALA A 355 -2.68 -16.31 20.49
N GLU A 356 -3.15 -16.73 21.65
CA GLU A 356 -3.47 -15.83 22.75
C GLU A 356 -2.19 -15.03 23.06
N SER A 357 -2.27 -13.72 22.96
CA SER A 357 -1.16 -12.85 23.35
C SER A 357 -0.88 -13.03 24.84
N PRO A 358 0.36 -13.23 25.26
CA PRO A 358 0.74 -13.38 26.65
C PRO A 358 0.48 -12.13 27.49
#